data_58fba93c0859f4381ece4011b01451f9
#
_entry.id   58fba93c0859f4381ece4011b01451f9
#
_cell.length_a   1.000
_cell.length_b   1.000
_cell.length_c   1.000
_cell.angle_alpha   90.00
_cell.angle_beta   90.00
_cell.angle_gamma   90.00
#
_symmetry.space_group_name_H-M   'P 1'
#
loop_
_entity.id
_entity.type
_entity.pdbx_description
1 polymer ?
#
loop_
_entity_poly.entity_id
_entity_poly.type
_entity_poly.pdbx_seq_one_letter_code
_entity_poly.pdbx_strand_id
1 'polypeptide(L)'
;MNLIHNRKFKNHVVFYPQHQDDEILWAGSAIISAINQCGNDNVYIVLVSDGSGVNVFNTNKKLKELSLKEKVEFRNNEFKAALNQIGIKKENIIILSDIDNTKGSHYDLMEKIMLEFENRFDSITHIAHHYEFDDHIMHRKNGQVLKKLYKNHKIKDAMYFIKPKYKEDIKPKYRVIYEVNNKNDYEKIKRACYEYKIVDEKNNRFGIGYTSSHNYFDYLLNDPKFTSILSIY
;
A
#
# COMPACT_ATOMS: atom_id res chain seq x y z
N MET A 1 7.88 17.06 -23.00
CA MET A 1 8.08 17.19 -21.54
C MET A 1 8.19 15.76 -20.99
N ASN A 2 9.36 15.36 -20.50
CA ASN A 2 9.64 13.94 -20.23
C ASN A 2 8.97 13.45 -18.95
N LEU A 3 8.35 12.25 -19.00
CA LEU A 3 7.98 11.47 -17.83
C LEU A 3 9.23 11.20 -16.96
N ILE A 4 9.08 11.25 -15.64
CA ILE A 4 10.15 10.83 -14.74
C ILE A 4 10.05 9.31 -14.61
N HIS A 5 10.96 8.58 -15.25
CA HIS A 5 11.09 7.14 -15.03
C HIS A 5 12.02 6.89 -13.84
N ASN A 6 11.58 6.06 -12.88
CA ASN A 6 12.40 5.60 -11.76
C ASN A 6 13.07 6.73 -10.97
N ARG A 7 12.28 7.66 -10.42
CA ARG A 7 12.81 8.61 -9.42
C ARG A 7 13.47 7.80 -8.29
N LYS A 8 14.70 8.21 -7.92
CA LYS A 8 15.37 7.61 -6.77
C LYS A 8 14.64 7.97 -5.48
N PHE A 9 14.45 6.99 -4.62
CA PHE A 9 14.00 7.18 -3.25
C PHE A 9 15.13 7.71 -2.38
N LYS A 10 14.78 8.23 -1.22
CA LYS A 10 15.75 8.51 -0.14
C LYS A 10 16.23 7.17 0.46
N ASN A 11 17.15 7.25 1.44
CA ASN A 11 17.76 6.06 2.04
C ASN A 11 16.75 5.14 2.73
N HIS A 12 15.67 5.72 3.26
CA HIS A 12 14.54 4.98 3.87
C HIS A 12 13.26 5.32 3.13
N VAL A 13 12.33 4.37 3.07
CA VAL A 13 11.05 4.55 2.37
C VAL A 13 9.92 3.96 3.22
N VAL A 14 8.86 4.73 3.41
CA VAL A 14 7.66 4.27 4.11
C VAL A 14 6.44 4.42 3.21
N PHE A 15 5.72 3.31 3.00
CA PHE A 15 4.46 3.29 2.28
C PHE A 15 3.31 3.19 3.27
N TYR A 16 2.24 3.95 3.04
CA TYR A 16 1.04 4.01 3.88
C TYR A 16 -0.21 3.54 3.12
N PRO A 17 -0.36 2.23 2.82
CA PRO A 17 -1.60 1.73 2.26
C PRO A 17 -2.76 1.96 3.21
N GLN A 18 -3.93 2.33 2.66
CA GLN A 18 -5.14 2.54 3.45
C GLN A 18 -5.77 1.22 3.85
N HIS A 19 -5.85 0.26 2.90
CA HIS A 19 -6.41 -1.07 3.10
C HIS A 19 -5.37 -2.15 2.74
N GLN A 20 -5.63 -3.35 3.22
CA GLN A 20 -4.90 -4.55 2.81
C GLN A 20 -5.25 -4.86 1.35
N ASP A 21 -4.36 -4.74 0.44
CA ASP A 21 -4.36 -4.90 -1.02
C ASP A 21 -3.81 -3.66 -1.77
N ASP A 22 -3.97 -2.46 -1.22
CA ASP A 22 -3.54 -1.20 -1.84
C ASP A 22 -2.03 -1.18 -2.15
N GLU A 23 -1.21 -1.79 -1.30
CA GLU A 23 0.26 -1.83 -1.43
C GLU A 23 0.68 -2.59 -2.69
N ILE A 24 -0.04 -3.65 -3.04
CA ILE A 24 0.24 -4.43 -4.25
C ILE A 24 -0.45 -3.79 -5.46
N LEU A 25 -1.72 -3.41 -5.32
CA LEU A 25 -2.52 -2.89 -6.42
C LEU A 25 -1.96 -1.58 -7.00
N TRP A 26 -1.42 -0.70 -6.14
CA TRP A 26 -1.02 0.64 -6.57
C TRP A 26 0.49 0.89 -6.52
N ALA A 27 1.24 0.10 -5.73
CA ALA A 27 2.64 0.37 -5.45
C ALA A 27 3.57 -0.85 -5.57
N GLY A 28 3.14 -2.01 -6.04
CA GLY A 28 3.96 -3.23 -6.05
C GLY A 28 5.33 -3.04 -6.69
N SER A 29 5.41 -2.47 -7.90
CA SER A 29 6.68 -2.17 -8.56
C SER A 29 7.48 -1.05 -7.89
N ALA A 30 6.80 -0.06 -7.29
CA ALA A 30 7.48 0.99 -6.53
C ALA A 30 8.12 0.43 -5.25
N ILE A 31 7.46 -0.49 -4.55
CA ILE A 31 8.00 -1.18 -3.36
C ILE A 31 9.21 -2.04 -3.76
N ILE A 32 9.12 -2.84 -4.81
CA ILE A 32 10.25 -3.62 -5.34
C ILE A 32 11.43 -2.69 -5.71
N SER A 33 11.14 -1.57 -6.37
CA SER A 33 12.17 -0.57 -6.72
C SER A 33 12.81 0.03 -5.47
N ALA A 34 12.02 0.32 -4.43
CA ALA A 34 12.55 0.81 -3.15
C ALA A 34 13.46 -0.24 -2.48
N ILE A 35 13.06 -1.52 -2.45
CA ILE A 35 13.88 -2.61 -1.92
C ILE A 35 15.20 -2.74 -2.69
N ASN A 36 15.14 -2.68 -4.03
CA ASN A 36 16.33 -2.78 -4.87
C ASN A 36 17.29 -1.59 -4.71
N GLN A 37 16.77 -0.40 -4.38
CA GLN A 37 17.57 0.82 -4.20
C GLN A 37 18.13 0.97 -2.77
N CYS A 38 17.30 0.68 -1.76
CA CYS A 38 17.59 1.01 -0.36
C CYS A 38 17.91 -0.23 0.49
N GLY A 39 17.64 -1.43 -0.02
CA GLY A 39 17.66 -2.67 0.77
C GLY A 39 16.36 -2.86 1.55
N ASN A 40 16.02 -4.13 1.82
CA ASN A 40 14.77 -4.49 2.49
C ASN A 40 14.72 -4.08 3.99
N ASP A 41 15.87 -3.77 4.60
CA ASP A 41 15.96 -3.23 5.96
C ASP A 41 15.40 -1.79 6.07
N ASN A 42 15.36 -1.08 4.95
CA ASN A 42 15.07 0.35 4.90
C ASN A 42 13.72 0.66 4.23
N VAL A 43 12.89 -0.36 3.95
CA VAL A 43 11.56 -0.20 3.37
C VAL A 43 10.50 -0.68 4.36
N TYR A 44 9.57 0.22 4.71
CA TYR A 44 8.55 0.02 5.73
C TYR A 44 7.16 0.12 5.12
N ILE A 45 6.21 -0.66 5.63
CA ILE A 45 4.79 -0.61 5.25
C ILE A 45 3.95 -0.37 6.50
N VAL A 46 3.17 0.71 6.51
CA VAL A 46 2.30 1.11 7.62
C VAL A 46 0.85 1.02 7.16
N LEU A 47 0.15 -0.03 7.56
CA LEU A 47 -1.27 -0.23 7.23
C LEU A 47 -2.15 0.65 8.11
N VAL A 48 -3.02 1.47 7.48
CA VAL A 48 -3.76 2.53 8.16
C VAL A 48 -5.13 2.10 8.68
N SER A 49 -5.83 1.18 7.99
CA SER A 49 -7.14 0.69 8.47
C SER A 49 -7.09 -0.77 8.88
N ASP A 50 -8.08 -1.15 9.70
CA ASP A 50 -8.28 -2.52 10.16
C ASP A 50 -8.85 -3.47 9.08
N GLY A 51 -9.40 -2.92 7.99
CA GLY A 51 -9.97 -3.69 6.88
C GLY A 51 -11.27 -4.44 7.18
N SER A 52 -11.82 -4.32 8.38
CA SER A 52 -13.02 -5.06 8.80
C SER A 52 -14.31 -4.61 8.12
N GLY A 53 -14.28 -3.43 7.50
CA GLY A 53 -15.46 -2.81 6.85
C GLY A 53 -15.71 -3.28 5.41
N VAL A 54 -14.90 -4.18 4.85
CA VAL A 54 -15.07 -4.64 3.49
C VAL A 54 -16.38 -5.42 3.31
N ASN A 55 -17.12 -5.13 2.21
CA ASN A 55 -18.45 -5.69 2.00
C ASN A 55 -18.50 -7.22 1.86
N VAL A 56 -17.41 -7.87 1.53
CA VAL A 56 -17.28 -9.32 1.45
C VAL A 56 -17.72 -10.00 2.75
N PHE A 57 -17.44 -9.40 3.91
CA PHE A 57 -17.89 -9.92 5.21
C PHE A 57 -19.42 -9.89 5.39
N ASN A 58 -20.12 -9.00 4.69
CA ASN A 58 -21.58 -8.91 4.77
C ASN A 58 -22.29 -9.84 3.77
N THR A 59 -21.66 -10.09 2.62
CA THR A 59 -22.25 -10.86 1.51
C THR A 59 -21.92 -12.35 1.55
N ASN A 60 -20.81 -12.74 2.16
CA ASN A 60 -20.41 -14.14 2.29
C ASN A 60 -20.98 -14.75 3.57
N LYS A 61 -21.86 -15.77 3.43
CA LYS A 61 -22.52 -16.42 4.56
C LYS A 61 -21.55 -16.99 5.61
N LYS A 62 -20.40 -17.53 5.19
CA LYS A 62 -19.38 -18.09 6.10
C LYS A 62 -18.67 -17.02 6.92
N LEU A 63 -18.56 -15.78 6.38
CA LEU A 63 -17.78 -14.70 6.97
C LEU A 63 -18.63 -13.70 7.75
N LYS A 64 -19.95 -13.73 7.58
CA LYS A 64 -20.87 -12.75 8.17
C LYS A 64 -20.84 -12.74 9.70
N GLU A 65 -20.77 -13.92 10.29
CA GLU A 65 -20.85 -14.12 11.76
C GLU A 65 -19.48 -13.95 12.46
N LEU A 66 -18.42 -13.66 11.71
CA LEU A 66 -17.10 -13.43 12.30
C LEU A 66 -17.11 -12.22 13.22
N SER A 67 -16.43 -12.32 14.34
CA SER A 67 -16.12 -11.20 15.22
C SER A 67 -15.27 -10.15 14.52
N LEU A 68 -15.23 -8.93 15.04
CA LEU A 68 -14.35 -7.88 14.53
C LEU A 68 -12.88 -8.33 14.48
N LYS A 69 -12.42 -8.98 15.54
CA LYS A 69 -11.04 -9.49 15.64
C LYS A 69 -10.71 -10.49 14.54
N GLU A 70 -11.59 -11.45 14.28
CA GLU A 70 -11.39 -12.43 13.20
C GLU A 70 -11.38 -11.77 11.81
N LYS A 71 -12.28 -10.81 11.55
CA LYS A 71 -12.29 -10.05 10.29
C LYS A 71 -10.96 -9.33 10.05
N VAL A 72 -10.44 -8.66 11.07
CA VAL A 72 -9.14 -7.97 11.02
C VAL A 72 -8.00 -8.97 10.80
N GLU A 73 -7.97 -10.07 11.56
CA GLU A 73 -6.96 -11.11 11.44
C GLU A 73 -6.91 -11.70 10.03
N PHE A 74 -8.07 -12.03 9.44
CA PHE A 74 -8.13 -12.62 8.10
C PHE A 74 -7.55 -11.69 7.04
N ARG A 75 -7.90 -10.40 7.10
CA ARG A 75 -7.33 -9.39 6.20
C ARG A 75 -5.83 -9.22 6.40
N ASN A 76 -5.38 -9.17 7.66
CA ASN A 76 -3.96 -9.02 7.99
C ASN A 76 -3.12 -10.23 7.58
N ASN A 77 -3.70 -11.45 7.58
CA ASN A 77 -3.01 -12.65 7.11
C ASN A 77 -2.76 -12.63 5.61
N GLU A 78 -3.74 -12.17 4.79
CA GLU A 78 -3.55 -11.97 3.35
C GLU A 78 -2.47 -10.92 3.08
N PHE A 79 -2.54 -9.78 3.75
CA PHE A 79 -1.60 -8.67 3.63
C PHE A 79 -0.16 -9.06 3.98
N LYS A 80 0.05 -9.70 5.15
CA LYS A 80 1.37 -10.16 5.58
C LYS A 80 1.96 -11.19 4.62
N ALA A 81 1.12 -12.10 4.09
CA ALA A 81 1.54 -13.09 3.12
C ALA A 81 1.98 -12.44 1.79
N ALA A 82 1.22 -11.47 1.28
CA ALA A 82 1.58 -10.74 0.06
C ALA A 82 2.89 -9.95 0.22
N LEU A 83 3.06 -9.23 1.33
CA LEU A 83 4.29 -8.48 1.62
C LEU A 83 5.52 -9.37 1.75
N ASN A 84 5.38 -10.57 2.30
CA ASN A 84 6.45 -11.56 2.39
C ASN A 84 6.93 -11.99 0.98
N GLN A 85 6.01 -12.15 -0.01
CA GLN A 85 6.39 -12.52 -1.39
C GLN A 85 7.25 -11.46 -2.08
N ILE A 86 7.04 -10.18 -1.77
CA ILE A 86 7.84 -9.09 -2.34
C ILE A 86 9.09 -8.76 -1.53
N GLY A 87 9.31 -9.44 -0.39
CA GLY A 87 10.54 -9.35 0.39
C GLY A 87 10.54 -8.26 1.47
N ILE A 88 9.39 -7.77 1.89
CA ILE A 88 9.28 -6.90 3.08
C ILE A 88 9.53 -7.73 4.34
N LYS A 89 10.40 -7.26 5.21
CA LYS A 89 10.69 -7.89 6.50
C LYS A 89 9.51 -7.75 7.46
N LYS A 90 9.25 -8.78 8.26
CA LYS A 90 8.13 -8.79 9.21
C LYS A 90 8.20 -7.63 10.21
N GLU A 91 9.38 -7.29 10.69
CA GLU A 91 9.65 -6.18 11.60
C GLU A 91 9.43 -4.79 10.98
N ASN A 92 9.37 -4.70 9.65
CA ASN A 92 9.09 -3.48 8.90
C ASN A 92 7.62 -3.33 8.52
N ILE A 93 6.75 -4.25 8.96
CA ILE A 93 5.30 -4.18 8.77
C ILE A 93 4.67 -3.65 10.06
N ILE A 94 4.07 -2.48 9.99
CA ILE A 94 3.38 -1.83 11.10
C ILE A 94 1.89 -1.78 10.77
N ILE A 95 1.07 -2.36 11.63
CA ILE A 95 -0.39 -2.36 11.48
C ILE A 95 -0.98 -1.49 12.60
N LEU A 96 -1.57 -0.35 12.24
CA LEU A 96 -1.99 0.65 13.21
C LEU A 96 -3.12 0.14 14.10
N SER A 97 -4.01 -0.72 13.61
CA SER A 97 -5.04 -1.36 14.42
C SER A 97 -4.49 -2.32 15.48
N ASP A 98 -3.29 -2.87 15.30
CA ASP A 98 -2.64 -3.71 16.32
C ASP A 98 -2.08 -2.87 17.48
N ILE A 99 -1.86 -1.56 17.27
CA ILE A 99 -1.36 -0.61 18.28
C ILE A 99 -2.51 0.01 19.07
N ASP A 100 -3.53 0.50 18.38
CA ASP A 100 -4.64 1.28 18.93
C ASP A 100 -5.80 0.37 19.42
N ASN A 101 -5.93 -0.84 18.84
CA ASN A 101 -7.02 -1.79 19.12
C ASN A 101 -8.43 -1.23 18.90
N THR A 102 -8.59 -0.15 18.13
CA THR A 102 -9.88 0.42 17.75
C THR A 102 -10.27 0.05 16.33
N LYS A 103 -11.56 0.21 16.01
CA LYS A 103 -12.10 -0.10 14.70
C LYS A 103 -11.91 1.07 13.73
N GLY A 104 -11.58 0.76 12.48
CA GLY A 104 -11.61 1.70 11.36
C GLY A 104 -10.23 2.18 10.90
N SER A 105 -10.12 3.45 10.56
CA SER A 105 -8.88 4.07 10.06
C SER A 105 -8.22 4.94 11.11
N HIS A 106 -6.91 4.81 11.24
CA HIS A 106 -6.11 5.39 12.32
C HIS A 106 -5.29 6.59 11.85
N TYR A 107 -5.94 7.64 11.32
CA TYR A 107 -5.25 8.80 10.72
C TYR A 107 -4.39 9.59 11.71
N ASP A 108 -4.84 9.75 12.96
CA ASP A 108 -4.06 10.47 13.98
C ASP A 108 -2.82 9.68 14.39
N LEU A 109 -2.93 8.35 14.46
CA LEU A 109 -1.78 7.48 14.72
C LEU A 109 -0.83 7.45 13.51
N MET A 110 -1.37 7.42 12.29
CA MET A 110 -0.59 7.57 11.06
C MET A 110 0.23 8.87 11.06
N GLU A 111 -0.38 10.01 11.44
CA GLU A 111 0.31 11.30 11.56
C GLU A 111 1.48 11.23 12.56
N LYS A 112 1.27 10.62 13.73
CA LYS A 112 2.31 10.42 14.75
C LYS A 112 3.46 9.56 14.22
N ILE A 113 3.15 8.41 13.63
CA ILE A 113 4.15 7.50 13.06
C ILE A 113 4.95 8.15 11.92
N MET A 114 4.30 8.95 11.06
CA MET A 114 4.99 9.74 10.04
C MET A 114 6.04 10.67 10.64
N LEU A 115 5.67 11.39 11.71
CA LEU A 115 6.60 12.31 12.40
C LEU A 115 7.71 11.57 13.13
N GLU A 116 7.43 10.41 13.71
CA GLU A 116 8.45 9.56 14.34
C GLU A 116 9.49 9.06 13.30
N PHE A 117 9.05 8.61 12.13
CA PHE A 117 9.93 8.22 11.04
C PHE A 117 10.78 9.39 10.52
N GLU A 118 10.17 10.56 10.30
CA GLU A 118 10.88 11.76 9.85
C GLU A 118 11.94 12.23 10.87
N ASN A 119 11.66 12.08 12.17
CA ASN A 119 12.62 12.41 13.24
C ASN A 119 13.71 11.34 13.41
N ARG A 120 13.41 10.09 13.10
CA ARG A 120 14.34 8.96 13.24
C ARG A 120 15.36 8.89 12.10
N PHE A 121 14.98 9.30 10.89
CA PHE A 121 15.78 9.13 9.70
C PHE A 121 16.04 10.45 8.98
N ASP A 122 17.30 10.82 8.79
CA ASP A 122 17.70 12.07 8.10
C ASP A 122 17.28 12.10 6.61
N SER A 123 17.11 10.93 5.99
CA SER A 123 16.86 10.77 4.56
C SER A 123 15.77 9.71 4.33
N ILE A 124 14.52 10.18 4.26
CA ILE A 124 13.35 9.32 4.14
C ILE A 124 12.35 9.85 3.09
N THR A 125 11.69 8.93 2.35
CA THR A 125 10.55 9.22 1.47
C THR A 125 9.28 8.63 2.07
N HIS A 126 8.24 9.44 2.22
CA HIS A 126 6.91 9.04 2.65
C HIS A 126 5.98 8.91 1.44
N ILE A 127 5.21 7.82 1.36
CA ILE A 127 4.34 7.53 0.22
C ILE A 127 2.95 7.11 0.71
N ALA A 128 1.93 7.93 0.40
CA ALA A 128 0.55 7.73 0.79
C ALA A 128 -0.38 7.75 -0.44
N HIS A 129 -1.68 7.55 -0.25
CA HIS A 129 -2.65 7.73 -1.34
C HIS A 129 -2.70 9.19 -1.82
N HIS A 130 -3.16 9.40 -3.07
CA HIS A 130 -3.32 10.77 -3.55
C HIS A 130 -4.50 11.44 -2.84
N TYR A 131 -4.28 12.65 -2.37
CA TYR A 131 -5.22 13.43 -1.55
C TYR A 131 -6.45 13.96 -2.33
N GLU A 132 -6.41 13.91 -3.65
CA GLU A 132 -7.43 14.46 -4.56
C GLU A 132 -7.83 13.45 -5.64
N PHE A 133 -6.89 12.93 -6.42
CA PHE A 133 -7.13 12.01 -7.54
C PHE A 133 -7.24 10.58 -7.05
N ASP A 134 -8.31 10.29 -6.33
CA ASP A 134 -8.76 8.97 -5.92
C ASP A 134 -10.28 8.98 -5.71
N ASP A 135 -10.97 7.92 -6.13
CA ASP A 135 -12.42 7.79 -5.97
C ASP A 135 -12.83 7.36 -4.56
N HIS A 136 -11.91 6.80 -3.77
CA HIS A 136 -12.19 6.34 -2.42
C HIS A 136 -11.92 7.44 -1.39
N ILE A 137 -12.95 7.82 -0.63
CA ILE A 137 -12.85 8.92 0.36
C ILE A 137 -11.78 8.68 1.43
N MET A 138 -11.60 7.42 1.87
CA MET A 138 -10.60 7.07 2.89
C MET A 138 -9.18 7.17 2.33
N HIS A 139 -8.96 6.85 1.05
CA HIS A 139 -7.68 7.09 0.37
C HIS A 139 -7.33 8.57 0.34
N ARG A 140 -8.31 9.42 -0.05
CA ARG A 140 -8.07 10.87 -0.04
C ARG A 140 -7.76 11.41 1.36
N LYS A 141 -8.45 10.92 2.41
CA LYS A 141 -8.13 11.30 3.80
C LYS A 141 -6.71 10.87 4.20
N ASN A 142 -6.31 9.66 3.85
CA ASN A 142 -4.95 9.16 4.04
C ASN A 142 -3.93 10.10 3.40
N GLY A 143 -4.10 10.44 2.12
CA GLY A 143 -3.23 11.36 1.39
C GLY A 143 -3.24 12.78 1.96
N GLN A 144 -4.37 13.25 2.51
CA GLN A 144 -4.47 14.57 3.14
C GLN A 144 -3.62 14.69 4.41
N VAL A 145 -3.43 13.60 5.16
CA VAL A 145 -2.51 13.58 6.31
C VAL A 145 -1.08 13.88 5.84
N LEU A 146 -0.57 13.13 4.86
CA LEU A 146 0.77 13.36 4.32
C LEU A 146 0.90 14.75 3.69
N LYS A 147 -0.08 15.18 2.89
CA LYS A 147 -0.09 16.52 2.28
C LYS A 147 -0.01 17.64 3.31
N LYS A 148 -0.78 17.55 4.40
CA LYS A 148 -0.78 18.50 5.52
C LYS A 148 0.63 18.62 6.12
N LEU A 149 1.26 17.49 6.43
CA LEU A 149 2.60 17.46 7.02
C LEU A 149 3.67 18.01 6.07
N TYR A 150 3.60 17.63 4.79
CA TYR A 150 4.51 18.11 3.76
C TYR A 150 4.39 19.63 3.54
N LYS A 151 3.17 20.17 3.43
CA LYS A 151 2.93 21.61 3.28
C LYS A 151 3.41 22.42 4.48
N ASN A 152 3.35 21.84 5.67
CA ASN A 152 3.80 22.48 6.91
C ASN A 152 5.30 22.24 7.18
N HIS A 153 6.05 21.73 6.19
CA HIS A 153 7.50 21.44 6.30
C HIS A 153 7.86 20.48 7.45
N LYS A 154 6.90 19.65 7.89
CA LYS A 154 7.12 18.61 8.89
C LYS A 154 7.65 17.31 8.29
N ILE A 155 7.43 17.10 6.99
CA ILE A 155 7.98 16.03 6.16
C ILE A 155 8.68 16.67 4.97
N LYS A 156 9.87 16.17 4.62
CA LYS A 156 10.75 16.75 3.60
C LYS A 156 10.58 16.13 2.22
N ASP A 157 10.13 14.87 2.13
CA ASP A 157 9.97 14.16 0.87
C ASP A 157 8.70 13.32 0.86
N ALA A 158 7.77 13.64 -0.06
CA ALA A 158 6.46 13.03 -0.18
C ALA A 158 6.16 12.59 -1.60
N MET A 159 5.50 11.42 -1.75
CA MET A 159 4.94 10.93 -3.00
C MET A 159 3.54 10.33 -2.74
N TYR A 160 2.76 10.14 -3.82
CA TYR A 160 1.38 9.71 -3.70
C TYR A 160 1.03 8.62 -4.70
N PHE A 161 0.33 7.57 -4.29
CA PHE A 161 -0.21 6.53 -5.17
C PHE A 161 -1.22 7.12 -6.15
N ILE A 162 -1.12 6.73 -7.41
CA ILE A 162 -2.07 7.12 -8.47
C ILE A 162 -2.69 5.86 -9.07
N LYS A 163 -3.99 5.73 -8.95
CA LYS A 163 -4.72 4.69 -9.68
C LYS A 163 -4.60 4.94 -11.20
N PRO A 164 -4.44 3.88 -12.03
CA PRO A 164 -4.22 4.03 -13.47
C PRO A 164 -5.21 4.97 -14.18
N LYS A 165 -6.49 4.96 -13.77
CA LYS A 165 -7.54 5.80 -14.35
C LYS A 165 -7.33 7.32 -14.17
N TYR A 166 -6.56 7.72 -13.15
CA TYR A 166 -6.23 9.13 -12.88
C TYR A 166 -4.86 9.55 -13.43
N LYS A 167 -4.20 8.67 -14.19
CA LYS A 167 -2.88 8.94 -14.75
C LYS A 167 -2.82 10.26 -15.51
N GLU A 168 -3.83 10.53 -16.34
CA GLU A 168 -3.85 11.71 -17.19
C GLU A 168 -4.23 13.00 -16.44
N ASP A 169 -4.80 12.90 -15.25
CA ASP A 169 -5.10 14.06 -14.39
C ASP A 169 -3.81 14.63 -13.75
N ILE A 170 -2.75 13.84 -13.69
CA ILE A 170 -1.45 14.27 -13.19
C ILE A 170 -0.58 14.76 -14.36
N LYS A 171 -0.08 15.98 -14.28
CA LYS A 171 0.84 16.51 -15.32
C LYS A 171 2.07 15.60 -15.47
N PRO A 172 2.54 15.31 -16.70
CA PRO A 172 3.64 14.36 -16.93
C PRO A 172 4.90 14.63 -16.09
N LYS A 173 5.25 15.89 -15.87
CA LYS A 173 6.42 16.29 -15.07
C LYS A 173 6.34 15.91 -13.57
N TYR A 174 5.16 15.55 -13.07
CA TYR A 174 4.92 15.13 -11.69
C TYR A 174 4.66 13.63 -11.57
N ARG A 175 4.51 12.90 -12.70
CA ARG A 175 4.33 11.45 -12.70
C ARG A 175 5.67 10.74 -12.59
N VAL A 176 5.74 9.77 -11.71
CA VAL A 176 6.86 8.85 -11.59
C VAL A 176 6.33 7.44 -11.85
N ILE A 177 6.96 6.74 -12.79
CA ILE A 177 6.55 5.40 -13.19
C ILE A 177 7.61 4.41 -12.75
N TYR A 178 7.18 3.37 -12.04
CA TYR A 178 7.97 2.22 -11.66
C TYR A 178 7.42 0.98 -12.35
N GLU A 179 8.31 0.21 -12.96
CA GLU A 179 7.99 -1.00 -13.71
C GLU A 179 8.99 -2.10 -13.34
N VAL A 180 8.54 -3.34 -13.29
CA VAL A 180 9.47 -4.47 -13.18
C VAL A 180 10.04 -4.80 -14.54
N ASN A 181 11.37 -4.95 -14.60
CA ASN A 181 12.11 -5.17 -15.83
C ASN A 181 12.86 -6.53 -15.86
N ASN A 182 12.68 -7.36 -14.84
CA ASN A 182 13.29 -8.68 -14.76
C ASN A 182 12.29 -9.73 -14.27
N LYS A 183 12.53 -10.97 -14.64
CA LYS A 183 11.66 -12.11 -14.34
C LYS A 183 11.47 -12.36 -12.83
N ASN A 184 12.52 -12.18 -12.04
CA ASN A 184 12.45 -12.44 -10.60
C ASN A 184 11.48 -11.49 -9.90
N ASP A 185 11.59 -10.19 -10.16
CA ASP A 185 10.72 -9.18 -9.57
C ASP A 185 9.28 -9.29 -10.10
N TYR A 186 9.12 -9.63 -11.38
CA TYR A 186 7.81 -9.97 -11.96
C TYR A 186 7.13 -11.11 -11.19
N GLU A 187 7.84 -12.22 -10.97
CA GLU A 187 7.28 -13.38 -10.25
C GLU A 187 6.98 -13.06 -8.77
N LYS A 188 7.74 -12.18 -8.13
CA LYS A 188 7.44 -11.74 -6.75
C LYS A 188 6.09 -11.02 -6.66
N ILE A 189 5.83 -10.01 -7.52
CA ILE A 189 4.56 -9.27 -7.51
C ILE A 189 3.41 -10.20 -7.91
N LYS A 190 3.61 -11.02 -8.92
CA LYS A 190 2.62 -12.01 -9.35
C LYS A 190 2.21 -12.94 -8.20
N ARG A 191 3.17 -13.50 -7.47
CA ARG A 191 2.89 -14.31 -6.27
C ARG A 191 2.18 -13.51 -5.20
N ALA A 192 2.56 -12.26 -4.93
CA ALA A 192 1.89 -11.39 -3.98
C ALA A 192 0.41 -11.16 -4.35
N CYS A 193 0.10 -10.94 -5.65
CA CYS A 193 -1.29 -10.88 -6.12
C CYS A 193 -2.05 -12.20 -5.85
N TYR A 194 -1.40 -13.35 -6.07
CA TYR A 194 -2.03 -14.65 -5.81
C TYR A 194 -2.25 -14.93 -4.32
N GLU A 195 -1.45 -14.35 -3.41
CA GLU A 195 -1.69 -14.47 -1.98
C GLU A 195 -3.07 -13.94 -1.57
N TYR A 196 -3.58 -12.91 -2.24
CA TYR A 196 -4.94 -12.39 -2.04
C TYR A 196 -6.05 -13.27 -2.64
N LYS A 197 -5.71 -14.26 -3.48
CA LYS A 197 -6.67 -15.25 -4.05
C LYS A 197 -6.76 -16.54 -3.24
N ILE A 198 -5.81 -16.80 -2.36
CA ILE A 198 -5.74 -18.07 -1.64
C ILE A 198 -6.91 -18.21 -0.67
N VAL A 199 -7.58 -19.37 -0.75
CA VAL A 199 -8.53 -19.82 0.26
C VAL A 199 -7.86 -20.97 1.02
N ASP A 200 -7.50 -20.70 2.28
CA ASP A 200 -6.88 -21.65 3.21
C ASP A 200 -7.47 -21.42 4.60
N GLU A 201 -8.55 -22.14 4.87
CA GLU A 201 -9.34 -22.00 6.11
C GLU A 201 -8.48 -22.30 7.36
N LYS A 202 -7.47 -23.19 7.26
CA LYS A 202 -6.59 -23.54 8.38
C LYS A 202 -5.70 -22.37 8.82
N ASN A 203 -5.35 -21.49 7.87
CA ASN A 203 -4.54 -20.31 8.10
C ASN A 203 -5.35 -19.01 8.07
N ASN A 204 -6.67 -19.09 8.26
CA ASN A 204 -7.57 -17.94 8.29
C ASN A 204 -7.42 -17.03 7.06
N ARG A 205 -7.42 -17.63 5.86
CA ARG A 205 -7.31 -16.93 4.58
C ARG A 205 -8.47 -17.32 3.67
N PHE A 206 -9.20 -16.33 3.16
CA PHE A 206 -10.46 -16.56 2.45
C PHE A 206 -10.55 -15.82 1.11
N GLY A 207 -9.43 -15.31 0.59
CA GLY A 207 -9.41 -14.58 -0.68
C GLY A 207 -10.23 -13.29 -0.63
N ILE A 208 -10.31 -12.63 0.54
CA ILE A 208 -11.18 -11.48 0.79
C ILE A 208 -10.72 -10.29 -0.04
N GLY A 209 -9.41 -10.03 -0.08
CA GLY A 209 -8.83 -8.93 -0.86
C GLY A 209 -9.13 -9.07 -2.34
N TYR A 210 -8.91 -10.25 -2.90
CA TYR A 210 -9.24 -10.50 -4.31
C TYR A 210 -10.75 -10.39 -4.56
N THR A 211 -11.58 -10.99 -3.71
CA THR A 211 -13.04 -10.93 -3.88
C THR A 211 -13.57 -9.49 -3.84
N SER A 212 -12.97 -8.62 -3.01
CA SER A 212 -13.37 -7.21 -2.90
C SER A 212 -12.90 -6.34 -4.06
N SER A 213 -11.75 -6.68 -4.68
CA SER A 213 -11.02 -5.84 -5.63
C SER A 213 -10.59 -6.59 -6.89
N HIS A 214 -11.31 -7.67 -7.27
CA HIS A 214 -10.92 -8.60 -8.35
C HIS A 214 -10.63 -7.90 -9.68
N ASN A 215 -11.43 -6.90 -10.07
CA ASN A 215 -11.19 -6.16 -11.32
C ASN A 215 -9.82 -5.46 -11.35
N TYR A 216 -9.35 -4.94 -10.21
CA TYR A 216 -8.05 -4.30 -10.11
C TYR A 216 -6.91 -5.32 -10.11
N PHE A 217 -7.09 -6.46 -9.42
CA PHE A 217 -6.12 -7.55 -9.46
C PHE A 217 -6.00 -8.14 -10.87
N ASP A 218 -7.11 -8.37 -11.57
CA ASP A 218 -7.10 -8.89 -12.93
C ASP A 218 -6.49 -7.90 -13.92
N TYR A 219 -6.76 -6.60 -13.76
CA TYR A 219 -6.09 -5.55 -14.53
C TYR A 219 -4.57 -5.58 -14.30
N LEU A 220 -4.13 -5.63 -13.04
CA LEU A 220 -2.72 -5.65 -12.67
C LEU A 220 -2.01 -6.92 -13.16
N LEU A 221 -2.64 -8.09 -13.05
CA LEU A 221 -2.10 -9.38 -13.52
C LEU A 221 -1.98 -9.44 -15.05
N ASN A 222 -2.74 -8.63 -15.79
CA ASN A 222 -2.63 -8.51 -17.24
C ASN A 222 -1.59 -7.46 -17.67
N ASP A 223 -1.04 -6.68 -16.76
CA ASP A 223 0.05 -5.74 -17.05
C ASP A 223 1.40 -6.49 -17.04
N PRO A 224 2.10 -6.61 -18.17
CA PRO A 224 3.37 -7.33 -18.26
C PRO A 224 4.51 -6.70 -17.47
N LYS A 225 4.31 -5.50 -16.94
CA LYS A 225 5.30 -4.74 -16.18
C LYS A 225 4.89 -4.43 -14.75
N PHE A 226 3.66 -4.81 -14.35
CA PHE A 226 3.11 -4.46 -13.05
C PHE A 226 3.29 -2.98 -12.70
N THR A 227 2.92 -2.09 -13.61
CA THR A 227 3.20 -0.65 -13.54
C THR A 227 2.60 -0.01 -12.29
N SER A 228 3.44 0.63 -11.49
CA SER A 228 3.03 1.52 -10.40
C SER A 228 3.22 2.97 -10.83
N ILE A 229 2.21 3.80 -10.59
CA ILE A 229 2.24 5.23 -10.90
C ILE A 229 2.21 6.01 -9.59
N LEU A 230 3.23 6.83 -9.36
CA LEU A 230 3.26 7.75 -8.24
C LEU A 230 3.26 9.20 -8.73
N SER A 231 2.81 10.11 -7.87
CA SER A 231 2.95 11.55 -8.08
C SER A 231 3.89 12.14 -7.03
N ILE A 232 4.67 13.13 -7.44
CA ILE A 232 5.50 13.93 -6.52
C ILE A 232 4.80 15.22 -6.07
N TYR A 233 3.55 15.39 -6.50
CA TYR A 233 2.74 16.57 -6.20
C TYR A 233 1.26 16.21 -6.10
#